data_bf322325b9c3e457149a1edbe39d751a
#
_entry.id   bf322325b9c3e457149a1edbe39d751a
#
_cell.length_a   1.000
_cell.length_b   1.000
_cell.length_c   1.000
_cell.angle_alpha   90.00
_cell.angle_beta   90.00
_cell.angle_gamma   90.00
#
_symmetry.space_group_name_H-M   'P 1'
#
loop_
_entity.id
_entity.type
_entity.pdbx_description
1 polymer ?
#
loop_
_entity_poly.entity_id
_entity_poly.type
_entity_poly.pdbx_seq_one_letter_code
_entity_poly.pdbx_strand_id
1 'polypeptide(L)'
;MIKIFNTLFLLLISNLLTLSNLKSQDNLESIIDQKKRIEFEIDFLNRNNYLSVSKDHIFLLRENESEKNLKWNIKLLDYNFKSINDTTISLDRSYFINKIDEYKGDFHLFFKRNYSNDKKYLIIKYSSQKGNIIYREMNFPLSLEVKKVLYFKNYFVFLSKANNSKNLISIYNIDNNQLNNIYEFMNYDKNVLKINKINSLNFDVIVSEENSNGLKVISRSIYDLNGNSRDKIRIENKDFSVIETRFLENKYAISILSNKRSRESVGVQYNKLDNNIAVSQKVHLFENLNSITTLTNYKKTKRSKFRIGELFYIDSLSIYDNKILFTIESLKSDDNNDGFSNYQYIPFYNTYSGTYDRKINPRFGGYLHNYFMILSFDYDGEIVRTHAKKIDQLQTFEKKIYIEYIFGNDYHLSSYVNKGKIFISKHFNKIAAEDKEYTYDIETFDNETTIKTETNPEGTYHLGNKVFITYGIQNVKKINNDRKRVFFINKIEIID
;
A
#
# COMPACT_ATOMS: atom_id res chain seq x y z
N MET A 1 30.19 -59.06 -2.00
CA MET A 1 29.02 -58.95 -2.90
C MET A 1 27.86 -58.14 -2.28
N ILE A 2 27.45 -58.36 -1.03
CA ILE A 2 26.31 -57.70 -0.38
C ILE A 2 26.48 -56.17 -0.25
N LYS A 3 27.69 -55.65 0.02
CA LYS A 3 27.94 -54.22 0.14
C LYS A 3 27.80 -53.43 -1.17
N ILE A 4 28.14 -54.03 -2.28
CA ILE A 4 28.04 -53.42 -3.62
C ILE A 4 26.57 -53.35 -4.05
N PHE A 5 25.77 -54.34 -3.67
CA PHE A 5 24.33 -54.36 -3.99
C PHE A 5 23.55 -53.26 -3.22
N ASN A 6 23.89 -53.01 -1.95
CA ASN A 6 23.25 -51.93 -1.16
C ASN A 6 23.62 -50.54 -1.66
N THR A 7 24.84 -50.33 -2.15
CA THR A 7 25.23 -49.02 -2.69
C THR A 7 24.57 -48.75 -4.05
N LEU A 8 24.44 -49.78 -4.90
CA LEU A 8 23.68 -49.65 -6.18
C LEU A 8 22.19 -49.40 -5.93
N PHE A 9 21.59 -50.04 -4.92
CA PHE A 9 20.19 -49.90 -4.57
C PHE A 9 19.88 -48.47 -4.00
N LEU A 10 20.77 -47.94 -3.16
CA LEU A 10 20.67 -46.56 -2.67
C LEU A 10 20.84 -45.52 -3.78
N LEU A 11 21.70 -45.73 -4.75
CA LEU A 11 21.87 -44.89 -5.92
C LEU A 11 20.64 -44.93 -6.85
N LEU A 12 20.01 -46.07 -7.00
CA LEU A 12 18.77 -46.24 -7.78
C LEU A 12 17.59 -45.55 -7.08
N ILE A 13 17.46 -45.64 -5.77
CA ILE A 13 16.42 -44.95 -5.02
C ILE A 13 16.63 -43.42 -5.04
N SER A 14 17.88 -42.94 -4.90
CA SER A 14 18.18 -41.52 -5.03
C SER A 14 17.87 -40.96 -6.43
N ASN A 15 18.17 -41.72 -7.48
CA ASN A 15 17.82 -41.33 -8.85
C ASN A 15 16.31 -41.42 -9.13
N LEU A 16 15.57 -42.34 -8.51
CA LEU A 16 14.11 -42.42 -8.58
C LEU A 16 13.44 -41.27 -7.82
N LEU A 17 13.98 -40.87 -6.68
CA LEU A 17 13.49 -39.70 -5.92
C LEU A 17 13.79 -38.39 -6.64
N THR A 18 14.92 -38.26 -7.32
CA THR A 18 15.22 -37.07 -8.15
C THR A 18 14.36 -37.04 -9.42
N LEU A 19 14.08 -38.18 -10.04
CA LEU A 19 13.16 -38.30 -11.19
C LEU A 19 11.69 -38.07 -10.79
N SER A 20 11.27 -38.46 -9.60
CA SER A 20 9.92 -38.14 -9.11
C SER A 20 9.76 -36.66 -8.77
N ASN A 21 10.79 -36.00 -8.29
CA ASN A 21 10.78 -34.53 -8.09
C ASN A 21 10.88 -33.75 -9.42
N LEU A 22 11.45 -34.34 -10.46
CA LEU A 22 11.46 -33.77 -11.83
C LEU A 22 10.15 -33.99 -12.59
N LYS A 23 9.33 -34.99 -12.21
CA LYS A 23 8.03 -35.26 -12.85
C LYS A 23 6.85 -34.51 -12.21
N SER A 24 7.04 -33.79 -11.11
CA SER A 24 5.99 -32.95 -10.54
C SER A 24 6.06 -31.46 -10.94
N GLN A 25 6.91 -31.11 -11.89
CA GLN A 25 6.64 -29.97 -12.76
C GLN A 25 5.59 -30.41 -13.78
N ASP A 26 4.35 -30.59 -13.34
CA ASP A 26 3.22 -30.48 -14.22
C ASP A 26 3.45 -29.25 -15.09
N ASN A 27 3.23 -29.38 -16.38
CA ASN A 27 3.05 -28.28 -17.32
C ASN A 27 1.85 -27.46 -16.84
N LEU A 28 2.02 -26.72 -15.74
CA LEU A 28 1.10 -25.67 -15.36
C LEU A 28 1.23 -24.66 -16.49
N GLU A 29 0.23 -24.66 -17.38
CA GLU A 29 0.08 -23.60 -18.36
C GLU A 29 0.30 -22.29 -17.62
N SER A 30 1.31 -21.53 -18.05
CA SER A 30 1.60 -20.25 -17.43
C SER A 30 0.36 -19.39 -17.59
N ILE A 31 -0.21 -18.95 -16.48
CA ILE A 31 -1.35 -18.03 -16.52
C ILE A 31 -0.90 -16.59 -16.71
N ILE A 32 0.40 -16.34 -16.86
CA ILE A 32 0.95 -14.99 -17.07
C ILE A 32 1.89 -14.96 -18.27
N ASP A 33 1.97 -13.77 -18.85
CA ASP A 33 2.89 -13.40 -19.89
C ASP A 33 3.68 -12.16 -19.43
N GLN A 34 5.02 -12.22 -19.51
CA GLN A 34 5.95 -11.16 -19.08
C GLN A 34 6.72 -10.53 -20.26
N LYS A 35 6.12 -10.46 -21.44
CA LYS A 35 6.79 -10.07 -22.71
C LYS A 35 7.42 -8.69 -22.77
N LYS A 36 7.07 -7.77 -21.86
CA LYS A 36 7.57 -6.39 -21.93
C LYS A 36 8.32 -6.01 -20.67
N ARG A 37 9.57 -5.60 -20.87
CA ARG A 37 10.44 -5.11 -19.83
C ARG A 37 11.17 -3.86 -20.29
N ILE A 38 11.35 -2.91 -19.39
CA ILE A 38 12.25 -1.76 -19.53
C ILE A 38 13.18 -1.71 -18.33
N GLU A 39 14.42 -1.30 -18.57
CA GLU A 39 15.45 -1.17 -17.53
C GLU A 39 16.09 0.20 -17.59
N PHE A 40 16.42 0.70 -16.42
CA PHE A 40 17.19 1.91 -16.22
C PHE A 40 18.39 1.57 -15.35
N GLU A 41 19.59 1.66 -15.90
CA GLU A 41 20.80 1.50 -15.11
C GLU A 41 20.88 2.54 -14.01
N ILE A 42 21.24 2.11 -12.81
CA ILE A 42 21.31 2.95 -11.63
C ILE A 42 22.65 2.74 -10.92
N ASP A 43 23.30 3.86 -10.61
CA ASP A 43 24.51 3.87 -9.80
C ASP A 43 24.18 3.56 -8.33
N PHE A 44 25.19 3.17 -7.55
CA PHE A 44 25.05 2.92 -6.12
C PHE A 44 24.55 4.13 -5.34
N LEU A 45 24.78 5.34 -5.84
CA LEU A 45 24.38 6.60 -5.22
C LEU A 45 22.94 7.01 -5.56
N ASN A 46 22.43 6.60 -6.73
CA ASN A 46 21.09 6.94 -7.20
C ASN A 46 20.06 5.96 -6.66
N ARG A 47 19.62 6.18 -5.43
CA ARG A 47 18.74 5.22 -4.71
C ARG A 47 17.27 5.50 -4.86
N ASN A 48 16.89 6.73 -5.19
CA ASN A 48 15.52 7.15 -5.16
C ASN A 48 14.88 7.08 -6.55
N ASN A 49 14.13 6.01 -6.77
CA ASN A 49 13.29 5.83 -7.94
C ASN A 49 11.84 5.69 -7.45
N TYR A 50 10.98 6.57 -7.93
CA TYR A 50 9.58 6.59 -7.58
C TYR A 50 8.75 6.31 -8.82
N LEU A 51 7.84 5.37 -8.70
CA LEU A 51 6.88 5.04 -9.74
C LEU A 51 5.48 5.42 -9.29
N SER A 52 4.73 6.02 -10.18
CA SER A 52 3.30 6.24 -10.03
C SER A 52 2.59 5.89 -11.33
N VAL A 53 1.36 5.43 -11.24
CA VAL A 53 0.60 4.98 -12.40
C VAL A 53 -0.70 5.75 -12.43
N SER A 54 -1.04 6.31 -13.60
CA SER A 54 -2.34 6.89 -13.89
C SER A 54 -3.16 5.96 -14.80
N LYS A 55 -4.34 6.39 -15.19
CA LYS A 55 -5.19 5.61 -16.11
C LYS A 55 -4.53 5.31 -17.46
N ASP A 56 -3.66 6.21 -17.94
CA ASP A 56 -3.12 6.13 -19.30
C ASP A 56 -1.58 6.14 -19.35
N HIS A 57 -0.90 6.39 -18.22
CA HIS A 57 0.52 6.66 -18.19
C HIS A 57 1.22 6.05 -16.97
N ILE A 58 2.50 5.74 -17.16
CA ILE A 58 3.44 5.41 -16.11
C ILE A 58 4.36 6.61 -15.91
N PHE A 59 4.38 7.13 -14.70
CA PHE A 59 5.24 8.24 -14.30
C PHE A 59 6.42 7.70 -13.51
N LEU A 60 7.61 7.97 -13.99
CA LEU A 60 8.86 7.61 -13.32
C LEU A 60 9.61 8.88 -12.92
N LEU A 61 9.90 9.01 -11.64
CA LEU A 61 10.75 10.07 -11.10
C LEU A 61 12.03 9.45 -10.57
N ARG A 62 13.17 9.89 -11.12
CA ARG A 62 14.49 9.36 -10.77
C ARG A 62 15.39 10.48 -10.26
N GLU A 63 15.97 10.26 -9.11
CA GLU A 63 17.00 11.11 -8.57
C GLU A 63 18.31 10.90 -9.33
N ASN A 64 18.95 12.00 -9.72
CA ASN A 64 20.26 12.01 -10.35
C ASN A 64 21.15 13.01 -9.61
N GLU A 65 22.11 12.53 -8.85
CA GLU A 65 23.04 13.38 -8.14
C GLU A 65 23.99 14.08 -9.13
N SER A 66 24.02 15.40 -9.08
CA SER A 66 25.10 16.21 -9.64
C SER A 66 25.83 16.94 -8.50
N GLU A 67 27.08 17.33 -8.70
CA GLU A 67 27.95 17.85 -7.64
C GLU A 67 27.41 19.07 -6.86
N LYS A 68 26.48 19.85 -7.44
CA LYS A 68 25.98 21.10 -6.81
C LYS A 68 24.47 21.07 -6.51
N ASN A 69 23.66 20.42 -7.34
CA ASN A 69 22.20 20.41 -7.21
C ASN A 69 21.66 19.00 -7.34
N LEU A 70 20.54 18.73 -6.66
CA LEU A 70 19.79 17.52 -6.84
C LEU A 70 18.95 17.65 -8.11
N LYS A 71 19.22 16.82 -9.10
CA LYS A 71 18.43 16.75 -10.33
C LYS A 71 17.46 15.59 -10.24
N TRP A 72 16.23 15.85 -10.64
CA TRP A 72 15.18 14.84 -10.73
C TRP A 72 14.76 14.70 -12.18
N ASN A 73 14.96 13.53 -12.75
CA ASN A 73 14.50 13.19 -14.09
C ASN A 73 13.06 12.67 -14.00
N ILE A 74 12.16 13.35 -14.69
CA ILE A 74 10.77 12.97 -14.86
C ILE A 74 10.63 12.29 -16.21
N LYS A 75 10.21 11.04 -16.23
CA LYS A 75 9.92 10.30 -17.46
C LYS A 75 8.47 9.84 -17.46
N LEU A 76 7.74 10.19 -18.52
CA LEU A 76 6.40 9.74 -18.75
C LEU A 76 6.42 8.67 -19.85
N LEU A 77 5.85 7.51 -19.55
CA LEU A 77 5.76 6.38 -20.46
C LEU A 77 4.29 6.03 -20.70
N ASP A 78 3.98 5.52 -21.90
CA ASP A 78 2.74 4.80 -22.15
C ASP A 78 2.80 3.36 -21.58
N TYR A 79 1.71 2.62 -21.64
CA TYR A 79 1.65 1.23 -21.17
C TYR A 79 2.39 0.23 -22.08
N ASN A 80 2.98 0.70 -23.17
CA ASN A 80 3.92 -0.04 -24.00
C ASN A 80 5.37 0.32 -23.72
N PHE A 81 5.61 1.13 -22.66
CA PHE A 81 6.92 1.64 -22.23
C PHE A 81 7.59 2.59 -23.23
N LYS A 82 6.82 3.14 -24.18
CA LYS A 82 7.30 4.17 -25.08
C LYS A 82 7.36 5.50 -24.33
N SER A 83 8.47 6.20 -24.42
CA SER A 83 8.63 7.54 -23.81
C SER A 83 7.73 8.54 -24.51
N ILE A 84 6.86 9.19 -23.73
CA ILE A 84 5.99 10.28 -24.17
C ILE A 84 6.67 11.61 -23.91
N ASN A 85 7.28 11.75 -22.73
CA ASN A 85 7.99 12.96 -22.31
C ASN A 85 9.16 12.61 -21.40
N ASP A 86 10.21 13.41 -21.47
CA ASP A 86 11.39 13.30 -20.63
C ASP A 86 11.85 14.70 -20.26
N THR A 87 11.89 15.04 -18.98
CA THR A 87 12.26 16.38 -18.51
C THR A 87 12.99 16.29 -17.17
N THR A 88 13.73 17.34 -16.84
CA THR A 88 14.53 17.39 -15.62
C THR A 88 14.16 18.61 -14.81
N ILE A 89 13.99 18.42 -13.50
CA ILE A 89 13.86 19.50 -12.52
C ILE A 89 15.11 19.53 -11.65
N SER A 90 15.54 20.74 -11.31
CA SER A 90 16.68 20.97 -10.41
C SER A 90 16.17 21.60 -9.12
N LEU A 91 16.49 20.99 -7.99
CA LEU A 91 16.10 21.46 -6.66
C LEU A 91 17.35 21.59 -5.78
N ASP A 92 17.24 22.44 -4.78
CA ASP A 92 18.23 22.47 -3.70
C ASP A 92 18.27 21.09 -2.98
N ARG A 93 19.48 20.66 -2.58
CA ARG A 93 19.70 19.37 -1.90
C ARG A 93 18.94 19.21 -0.58
N SER A 94 18.49 20.32 -0.01
CA SER A 94 17.69 20.30 1.21
C SER A 94 16.28 19.76 1.00
N TYR A 95 15.80 19.72 -0.25
CA TYR A 95 14.50 19.17 -0.57
C TYR A 95 14.55 17.67 -0.77
N PHE A 96 13.62 16.96 -0.17
CA PHE A 96 13.38 15.54 -0.41
C PHE A 96 11.91 15.33 -0.71
N ILE A 97 11.65 14.35 -1.55
CA ILE A 97 10.27 13.99 -1.89
C ILE A 97 9.59 13.36 -0.68
N ASN A 98 8.41 13.87 -0.37
CA ASN A 98 7.57 13.33 0.70
C ASN A 98 6.48 12.42 0.12
N LYS A 99 5.93 12.81 -1.04
CA LYS A 99 4.86 12.05 -1.68
C LYS A 99 4.77 12.37 -3.18
N ILE A 100 4.35 11.37 -3.95
CA ILE A 100 3.87 11.52 -5.32
C ILE A 100 2.44 11.04 -5.36
N ASP A 101 1.59 11.76 -6.08
CA ASP A 101 0.21 11.35 -6.29
C ASP A 101 -0.25 11.80 -7.68
N GLU A 102 -1.31 11.16 -8.18
CA GLU A 102 -1.87 11.42 -9.50
C GLU A 102 -3.32 11.88 -9.40
N TYR A 103 -3.70 12.83 -10.23
CA TYR A 103 -5.07 13.24 -10.43
C TYR A 103 -5.36 13.60 -11.89
N LYS A 104 -6.16 12.77 -12.57
CA LYS A 104 -6.60 12.97 -13.96
C LYS A 104 -5.44 13.22 -14.95
N GLY A 105 -4.37 12.45 -14.80
CA GLY A 105 -3.19 12.55 -15.65
C GLY A 105 -2.19 13.64 -15.23
N ASP A 106 -2.50 14.47 -14.24
CA ASP A 106 -1.53 15.40 -13.66
C ASP A 106 -0.85 14.74 -12.44
N PHE A 107 0.46 14.77 -12.40
CA PHE A 107 1.25 14.24 -11.29
C PHE A 107 1.68 15.38 -10.36
N HIS A 108 1.50 15.15 -9.07
CA HIS A 108 1.81 16.10 -8.04
C HIS A 108 2.94 15.56 -7.18
N LEU A 109 4.05 16.26 -7.18
CA LEU A 109 5.25 15.96 -6.41
C LEU A 109 5.26 16.88 -5.20
N PHE A 110 5.35 16.29 -4.04
CA PHE A 110 5.31 17.00 -2.78
C PHE A 110 6.67 16.88 -2.09
N PHE A 111 7.41 18.00 -2.01
CA PHE A 111 8.73 18.06 -1.42
C PHE A 111 8.70 18.82 -0.09
N LYS A 112 9.48 18.34 0.86
CA LYS A 112 9.72 18.99 2.14
C LYS A 112 11.22 19.29 2.28
N ARG A 113 11.57 20.38 2.96
CA ARG A 113 12.94 20.63 3.36
C ARG A 113 13.36 19.76 4.55
N ASN A 114 14.64 19.42 4.60
CA ASN A 114 15.20 18.51 5.61
C ASN A 114 15.42 19.18 7.00
N TYR A 115 15.01 20.41 7.18
CA TYR A 115 15.13 21.10 8.47
C TYR A 115 13.93 20.74 9.36
N SER A 116 14.20 20.27 10.59
CA SER A 116 13.20 19.78 11.52
C SER A 116 12.07 20.78 11.87
N ASN A 117 12.38 22.09 11.78
CA ASN A 117 11.43 23.18 12.07
C ASN A 117 10.95 23.91 10.82
N ASP A 118 11.28 23.42 9.62
CA ASP A 118 10.86 24.10 8.41
C ASP A 118 9.36 23.85 8.15
N LYS A 119 8.65 24.94 7.92
CA LYS A 119 7.22 24.97 7.62
C LYS A 119 6.97 25.02 6.11
N LYS A 120 8.03 25.04 5.32
CA LYS A 120 7.98 25.20 3.87
C LYS A 120 7.90 23.86 3.17
N TYR A 121 6.98 23.81 2.23
CA TYR A 121 6.82 22.71 1.30
C TYR A 121 6.84 23.24 -0.12
N LEU A 122 7.35 22.44 -1.04
CA LEU A 122 7.31 22.73 -2.46
C LEU A 122 6.38 21.72 -3.14
N ILE A 123 5.39 22.24 -3.86
CA ILE A 123 4.50 21.46 -4.71
C ILE A 123 4.96 21.66 -6.14
N ILE A 124 5.21 20.57 -6.83
CA ILE A 124 5.46 20.55 -8.26
C ILE A 124 4.34 19.80 -8.92
N LYS A 125 3.59 20.49 -9.76
CA LYS A 125 2.58 19.89 -10.61
C LYS A 125 3.17 19.67 -11.99
N TYR A 126 3.17 18.42 -12.45
CA TYR A 126 3.53 18.03 -13.81
C TYR A 126 2.27 17.61 -14.57
N SER A 127 1.96 18.28 -15.66
CA SER A 127 0.84 17.93 -16.50
C SER A 127 1.26 16.97 -17.60
N SER A 128 0.69 15.76 -17.60
CA SER A 128 1.00 14.75 -18.62
C SER A 128 0.56 15.14 -20.03
N GLN A 129 -0.53 15.89 -20.14
CA GLN A 129 -1.06 16.32 -21.44
C GLN A 129 -0.25 17.46 -22.07
N LYS A 130 0.24 18.40 -21.24
CA LYS A 130 0.93 19.61 -21.71
C LYS A 130 2.44 19.55 -21.56
N GLY A 131 2.96 18.59 -20.77
CA GLY A 131 4.38 18.50 -20.43
C GLY A 131 4.90 19.69 -19.61
N ASN A 132 4.00 20.57 -19.14
CA ASN A 132 4.41 21.75 -18.38
C ASN A 132 4.54 21.44 -16.89
N ILE A 133 5.41 22.23 -16.23
CA ILE A 133 5.71 22.12 -14.81
C ILE A 133 5.34 23.41 -14.12
N ILE A 134 4.60 23.32 -13.02
CA ILE A 134 4.21 24.45 -12.19
C ILE A 134 4.81 24.22 -10.81
N TYR A 135 5.55 25.24 -10.31
CA TYR A 135 6.13 25.25 -8.97
C TYR A 135 5.29 26.16 -8.06
N ARG A 136 5.04 25.69 -6.82
CA ARG A 136 4.38 26.47 -5.78
C ARG A 136 5.03 26.20 -4.43
N GLU A 137 5.52 27.25 -3.78
CA GLU A 137 5.91 27.16 -2.37
C GLU A 137 4.69 27.37 -1.48
N MET A 138 4.56 26.53 -0.47
CA MET A 138 3.50 26.59 0.52
C MET A 138 4.12 26.66 1.91
N ASN A 139 3.59 27.57 2.74
CA ASN A 139 4.03 27.70 4.13
C ASN A 139 2.89 27.27 5.05
N PHE A 140 3.14 26.28 5.88
CA PHE A 140 2.22 25.92 6.95
C PHE A 140 2.41 26.85 8.17
N PRO A 141 1.32 27.14 8.94
CA PRO A 141 1.42 27.98 10.14
C PRO A 141 2.28 27.34 11.24
N LEU A 142 2.39 26.02 11.24
CA LEU A 142 3.12 25.21 12.22
C LEU A 142 4.06 24.23 11.51
N SER A 143 5.05 23.74 12.23
CA SER A 143 5.80 22.56 11.77
C SER A 143 4.88 21.35 11.82
N LEU A 144 4.58 20.78 10.68
CA LEU A 144 3.61 19.70 10.51
C LEU A 144 4.28 18.49 9.87
N GLU A 145 3.84 17.33 10.27
CA GLU A 145 4.07 16.08 9.54
C GLU A 145 2.85 15.76 8.68
N VAL A 146 2.97 15.89 7.37
CA VAL A 146 1.89 15.56 6.44
C VAL A 146 1.71 14.05 6.39
N LYS A 147 0.53 13.56 6.80
CA LYS A 147 0.17 12.14 6.81
C LYS A 147 -0.53 11.71 5.54
N LYS A 148 -1.40 12.55 5.01
CA LYS A 148 -2.17 12.28 3.81
C LYS A 148 -2.46 13.55 3.03
N VAL A 149 -2.49 13.43 1.72
CA VAL A 149 -2.88 14.49 0.80
C VAL A 149 -3.98 13.95 -0.10
N LEU A 150 -5.04 14.74 -0.28
CA LEU A 150 -6.06 14.50 -1.30
C LEU A 150 -5.95 15.56 -2.38
N TYR A 151 -6.09 15.15 -3.62
CA TYR A 151 -5.95 16.01 -4.78
C TYR A 151 -7.29 16.27 -5.43
N PHE A 152 -7.52 17.56 -5.74
CA PHE A 152 -8.65 18.05 -6.50
C PHE A 152 -8.11 18.88 -7.67
N LYS A 153 -8.96 19.35 -8.56
CA LYS A 153 -8.49 20.06 -9.76
C LYS A 153 -7.43 21.14 -9.45
N ASN A 154 -7.73 22.02 -8.49
CA ASN A 154 -6.86 23.14 -8.10
C ASN A 154 -6.66 23.22 -6.59
N TYR A 155 -7.06 22.17 -5.84
CA TYR A 155 -6.98 22.15 -4.39
C TYR A 155 -6.26 20.91 -3.88
N PHE A 156 -5.58 21.08 -2.78
CA PHE A 156 -5.00 20.02 -1.99
C PHE A 156 -5.60 20.05 -0.59
N VAL A 157 -5.99 18.91 -0.09
CA VAL A 157 -6.45 18.76 1.30
C VAL A 157 -5.43 17.91 2.04
N PHE A 158 -4.83 18.49 3.06
CA PHE A 158 -3.80 17.86 3.87
C PHE A 158 -4.36 17.41 5.20
N LEU A 159 -4.14 16.16 5.56
CA LEU A 159 -4.18 15.70 6.93
C LEU A 159 -2.76 15.73 7.47
N SER A 160 -2.53 16.53 8.48
CA SER A 160 -1.22 16.71 9.08
C SER A 160 -1.27 16.49 10.58
N LYS A 161 -0.12 16.12 11.16
CA LYS A 161 0.07 15.98 12.58
C LYS A 161 1.01 17.09 13.10
N ALA A 162 0.55 17.86 14.05
CA ALA A 162 1.37 18.86 14.74
C ALA A 162 2.24 18.21 15.84
N ASN A 163 3.27 18.93 16.32
CA ASN A 163 4.23 18.44 17.30
C ASN A 163 3.62 17.83 18.57
N ASN A 164 2.40 18.17 18.94
CA ASN A 164 1.72 17.65 20.14
C ASN A 164 0.71 16.54 19.81
N SER A 165 0.92 15.79 18.75
CA SER A 165 0.02 14.71 18.31
C SER A 165 -1.39 15.17 17.87
N LYS A 166 -1.62 16.48 17.73
CA LYS A 166 -2.88 17.04 17.27
C LYS A 166 -3.00 16.96 15.75
N ASN A 167 -4.20 16.70 15.26
CA ASN A 167 -4.46 16.67 13.82
C ASN A 167 -4.86 18.05 13.32
N LEU A 168 -4.34 18.44 12.17
CA LEU A 168 -4.74 19.63 11.43
C LEU A 168 -5.15 19.25 10.02
N ILE A 169 -6.29 19.72 9.57
CA ILE A 169 -6.70 19.62 8.19
C ILE A 169 -6.54 20.99 7.54
N SER A 170 -5.81 21.01 6.42
CA SER A 170 -5.53 22.23 5.68
C SER A 170 -5.98 22.08 4.24
N ILE A 171 -6.63 23.09 3.70
CA ILE A 171 -7.10 23.16 2.31
C ILE A 171 -6.27 24.24 1.61
N TYR A 172 -5.52 23.86 0.60
CA TYR A 172 -4.67 24.77 -0.18
C TYR A 172 -5.17 24.89 -1.60
N ASN A 173 -5.39 26.12 -2.05
CA ASN A 173 -5.72 26.42 -3.44
C ASN A 173 -4.45 26.86 -4.18
N ILE A 174 -4.06 26.12 -5.22
CA ILE A 174 -2.82 26.34 -5.98
C ILE A 174 -2.89 27.60 -6.88
N ASP A 175 -4.08 28.00 -7.31
CA ASP A 175 -4.23 29.14 -8.23
C ASP A 175 -3.98 30.47 -7.54
N ASN A 176 -4.57 30.65 -6.35
CA ASN A 176 -4.47 31.89 -5.58
C ASN A 176 -3.49 31.82 -4.40
N ASN A 177 -2.81 30.69 -4.23
CA ASN A 177 -1.84 30.45 -3.15
C ASN A 177 -2.44 30.62 -1.73
N GLN A 178 -3.71 30.29 -1.56
CA GLN A 178 -4.43 30.47 -0.31
C GLN A 178 -4.51 29.16 0.49
N LEU A 179 -4.19 29.22 1.78
CA LEU A 179 -4.25 28.11 2.72
C LEU A 179 -5.33 28.37 3.77
N ASN A 180 -6.36 27.52 3.81
CA ASN A 180 -7.41 27.52 4.83
C ASN A 180 -7.21 26.35 5.78
N ASN A 181 -7.34 26.57 7.09
CA ASN A 181 -7.14 25.54 8.10
C ASN A 181 -8.44 25.23 8.85
N ILE A 182 -8.73 23.96 9.04
CA ILE A 182 -9.85 23.47 9.84
C ILE A 182 -9.30 23.04 11.20
N TYR A 183 -9.45 23.89 12.20
CA TYR A 183 -8.85 23.73 13.53
C TYR A 183 -9.64 22.84 14.49
N GLU A 184 -10.88 22.47 14.16
CA GLU A 184 -11.75 21.69 15.06
C GLU A 184 -11.19 20.31 15.43
N PHE A 185 -10.25 19.77 14.62
CA PHE A 185 -9.58 18.49 14.85
C PHE A 185 -8.32 18.61 15.71
N MET A 186 -7.96 19.81 16.13
CA MET A 186 -6.82 20.02 17.03
C MET A 186 -7.15 19.72 18.51
N ASN A 187 -8.36 19.33 18.81
CA ASN A 187 -8.75 18.88 20.15
C ASN A 187 -8.22 17.47 20.44
N TYR A 188 -7.79 17.23 21.69
CA TYR A 188 -7.23 15.93 22.10
C TYR A 188 -8.25 14.79 22.07
N ASP A 189 -9.55 15.12 22.23
CA ASP A 189 -10.62 14.13 22.28
C ASP A 189 -10.99 13.58 20.89
N LYS A 190 -10.50 14.22 19.82
CA LYS A 190 -10.78 13.86 18.44
C LYS A 190 -9.56 13.28 17.77
N ASN A 191 -9.60 11.98 17.46
CA ASN A 191 -8.57 11.32 16.66
C ASN A 191 -9.04 11.17 15.22
N VAL A 192 -8.44 11.92 14.29
CA VAL A 192 -8.73 11.76 12.86
C VAL A 192 -8.13 10.45 12.36
N LEU A 193 -9.00 9.52 12.03
CA LEU A 193 -8.62 8.21 11.50
C LEU A 193 -8.24 8.30 10.03
N LYS A 194 -9.03 9.06 9.24
CA LYS A 194 -8.84 9.15 7.80
C LYS A 194 -9.52 10.36 7.19
N ILE A 195 -8.99 10.80 6.04
CA ILE A 195 -9.67 11.68 5.10
C ILE A 195 -9.80 10.96 3.76
N ASN A 196 -10.94 11.09 3.07
CA ASN A 196 -11.15 10.50 1.75
C ASN A 196 -11.82 11.49 0.82
N LYS A 197 -11.49 11.39 -0.46
CA LYS A 197 -12.18 12.12 -1.50
C LYS A 197 -13.51 11.44 -1.81
N ILE A 198 -14.60 12.19 -1.81
CA ILE A 198 -15.93 11.69 -2.17
C ILE A 198 -16.19 11.94 -3.66
N ASN A 199 -15.98 13.17 -4.10
CA ASN A 199 -16.16 13.59 -5.49
C ASN A 199 -15.20 14.74 -5.83
N SER A 200 -15.43 15.44 -6.92
CA SER A 200 -14.57 16.55 -7.36
C SER A 200 -14.60 17.80 -6.46
N LEU A 201 -15.57 17.92 -5.56
CA LEU A 201 -15.79 19.11 -4.73
C LEU A 201 -15.80 18.85 -3.23
N ASN A 202 -15.91 17.58 -2.81
CA ASN A 202 -16.10 17.22 -1.41
C ASN A 202 -15.14 16.13 -0.96
N PHE A 203 -14.77 16.19 0.31
CA PHE A 203 -14.04 15.15 1.02
C PHE A 203 -14.71 14.83 2.35
N ASP A 204 -14.46 13.66 2.89
CA ASP A 204 -14.90 13.32 4.23
C ASP A 204 -13.74 13.26 5.23
N VAL A 205 -14.10 13.47 6.48
CA VAL A 205 -13.22 13.31 7.62
C VAL A 205 -13.85 12.30 8.56
N ILE A 206 -13.14 11.22 8.82
CA ILE A 206 -13.55 10.15 9.72
C ILE A 206 -12.78 10.33 11.03
N VAL A 207 -13.52 10.47 12.12
CA VAL A 207 -12.98 10.75 13.45
C VAL A 207 -13.44 9.68 14.44
N SER A 208 -12.54 9.26 15.33
CA SER A 208 -12.89 8.52 16.54
C SER A 208 -12.91 9.48 17.72
N GLU A 209 -14.03 9.54 18.40
CA GLU A 209 -14.24 10.35 19.61
C GLU A 209 -14.62 9.44 20.78
N GLU A 210 -14.33 9.84 22.00
CA GLU A 210 -14.88 9.21 23.19
C GLU A 210 -15.89 10.19 23.79
N ASN A 211 -17.15 9.75 23.96
CA ASN A 211 -18.17 10.59 24.56
C ASN A 211 -18.02 10.63 26.09
N SER A 212 -18.79 11.49 26.76
CA SER A 212 -18.80 11.67 28.23
C SER A 212 -19.07 10.37 29.00
N ASN A 213 -19.64 9.38 28.36
CA ASN A 213 -19.97 8.07 28.98
C ASN A 213 -18.88 7.01 28.69
N GLY A 214 -17.72 7.40 28.11
CA GLY A 214 -16.65 6.48 27.72
C GLY A 214 -16.98 5.60 26.51
N LEU A 215 -18.06 5.89 25.77
CA LEU A 215 -18.42 5.18 24.56
C LEU A 215 -17.60 5.73 23.38
N LYS A 216 -17.05 4.83 22.59
CA LYS A 216 -16.36 5.19 21.37
C LYS A 216 -17.36 5.43 20.25
N VAL A 217 -17.26 6.60 19.65
CA VAL A 217 -18.11 7.07 18.56
C VAL A 217 -17.23 7.29 17.35
N ILE A 218 -17.62 6.70 16.23
CA ILE A 218 -17.04 7.04 14.92
C ILE A 218 -17.96 8.06 14.28
N SER A 219 -17.43 9.22 13.98
CA SER A 219 -18.15 10.25 13.23
C SER A 219 -17.51 10.47 11.87
N ARG A 220 -18.33 10.65 10.86
CA ARG A 220 -17.97 11.09 9.52
C ARG A 220 -18.59 12.43 9.26
N SER A 221 -17.81 13.41 8.88
CA SER A 221 -18.30 14.73 8.43
C SER A 221 -17.84 14.95 7.00
N ILE A 222 -18.71 15.51 6.17
CA ILE A 222 -18.41 15.86 4.77
C ILE A 222 -18.10 17.35 4.73
N TYR A 223 -17.00 17.70 4.06
CA TYR A 223 -16.54 19.07 3.87
C TYR A 223 -16.48 19.43 2.40
N ASP A 224 -16.82 20.65 2.06
CA ASP A 224 -16.48 21.25 0.78
C ASP A 224 -15.03 21.78 0.76
N LEU A 225 -14.56 22.22 -0.40
CA LEU A 225 -13.21 22.78 -0.57
C LEU A 225 -13.04 24.20 0.02
N ASN A 226 -14.10 24.79 0.58
CA ASN A 226 -14.02 26.02 1.37
C ASN A 226 -13.88 25.73 2.86
N GLY A 227 -14.03 24.45 3.27
CA GLY A 227 -13.94 24.02 4.67
C GLY A 227 -15.28 24.04 5.41
N ASN A 228 -16.40 24.20 4.73
CA ASN A 228 -17.72 24.13 5.34
C ASN A 228 -18.14 22.68 5.52
N SER A 229 -18.53 22.32 6.73
CA SER A 229 -19.03 20.96 7.01
C SER A 229 -20.48 20.81 6.63
N ARG A 230 -20.80 19.63 6.07
CA ARG A 230 -22.14 19.17 5.76
C ARG A 230 -22.28 17.77 6.32
N ASP A 231 -23.46 17.29 6.51
CA ASP A 231 -23.80 15.93 6.89
C ASP A 231 -22.86 15.26 7.90
N LYS A 232 -23.38 14.91 9.03
CA LYS A 232 -22.66 14.17 10.06
C LYS A 232 -23.31 12.82 10.29
N ILE A 233 -22.55 11.74 10.08
CA ILE A 233 -22.94 10.38 10.43
C ILE A 233 -22.25 10.01 11.74
N ARG A 234 -22.98 9.33 12.65
CA ARG A 234 -22.43 8.83 13.90
C ARG A 234 -22.72 7.34 14.05
N ILE A 235 -21.69 6.58 14.38
CA ILE A 235 -21.76 5.14 14.64
C ILE A 235 -21.18 4.91 16.03
N GLU A 236 -21.97 4.34 16.92
CA GLU A 236 -21.53 4.01 18.28
C GLU A 236 -20.98 2.59 18.35
N ASN A 237 -19.93 2.42 19.15
CA ASN A 237 -19.38 1.09 19.44
C ASN A 237 -19.11 1.00 20.96
N LYS A 238 -19.81 0.07 21.61
CA LYS A 238 -19.73 -0.09 23.09
C LYS A 238 -18.57 -0.99 23.51
N ASP A 239 -18.25 -2.01 22.72
CA ASP A 239 -17.44 -3.14 23.18
C ASP A 239 -16.01 -3.11 22.67
N PHE A 240 -15.78 -2.53 21.48
CA PHE A 240 -14.51 -2.57 20.78
C PHE A 240 -13.95 -1.18 20.50
N SER A 241 -12.65 -1.11 20.31
CA SER A 241 -12.00 0.04 19.67
C SER A 241 -12.06 -0.14 18.16
N VAL A 242 -12.13 0.99 17.44
CA VAL A 242 -12.11 0.98 15.97
C VAL A 242 -10.73 1.41 15.49
N ILE A 243 -10.14 0.63 14.58
CA ILE A 243 -8.87 0.93 13.93
C ILE A 243 -9.09 1.85 12.74
N GLU A 244 -9.98 1.44 11.85
CA GLU A 244 -10.30 2.16 10.62
C GLU A 244 -11.75 1.91 10.24
N THR A 245 -12.38 2.86 9.54
CA THR A 245 -13.73 2.74 8.98
C THR A 245 -13.73 3.24 7.55
N ARG A 246 -14.46 2.55 6.69
CA ARG A 246 -14.79 2.98 5.33
C ARG A 246 -16.29 3.08 5.16
N PHE A 247 -16.70 4.09 4.41
CA PHE A 247 -18.09 4.31 4.03
C PHE A 247 -18.26 4.04 2.53
N LEU A 248 -19.39 3.44 2.17
CA LEU A 248 -19.76 3.14 0.80
C LEU A 248 -21.13 3.73 0.52
N GLU A 249 -21.22 4.66 -0.46
CA GLU A 249 -22.44 5.31 -0.95
C GLU A 249 -23.34 5.95 0.13
N ASN A 250 -22.80 6.33 1.28
CA ASN A 250 -23.56 6.79 2.46
C ASN A 250 -24.61 5.78 2.98
N LYS A 251 -24.61 4.55 2.45
CA LYS A 251 -25.54 3.47 2.83
C LYS A 251 -24.92 2.44 3.73
N TYR A 252 -23.61 2.28 3.63
CA TYR A 252 -22.89 1.24 4.36
C TYR A 252 -21.62 1.80 5.01
N ALA A 253 -21.30 1.30 6.19
CA ALA A 253 -20.03 1.57 6.83
C ALA A 253 -19.45 0.28 7.40
N ILE A 254 -18.20 -0.03 7.09
CA ILE A 254 -17.51 -1.20 7.61
C ILE A 254 -16.28 -0.72 8.38
N SER A 255 -16.15 -1.23 9.60
CA SER A 255 -15.08 -0.88 10.53
C SER A 255 -14.26 -2.10 10.89
N ILE A 256 -12.95 -1.95 11.00
CA ILE A 256 -12.08 -2.94 11.63
C ILE A 256 -12.07 -2.69 13.14
N LEU A 257 -12.38 -3.73 13.88
CA LEU A 257 -12.46 -3.71 15.33
C LEU A 257 -11.15 -4.20 15.97
N SER A 258 -10.78 -3.60 17.09
CA SER A 258 -9.66 -4.05 17.92
C SER A 258 -10.09 -4.24 19.36
N ASN A 259 -9.35 -5.11 20.05
CA ASN A 259 -9.45 -5.22 21.48
C ASN A 259 -8.93 -3.92 22.14
N LYS A 260 -9.66 -3.40 23.13
CA LYS A 260 -9.28 -2.18 23.85
C LYS A 260 -7.89 -2.26 24.53
N ARG A 261 -7.45 -3.48 24.91
CA ARG A 261 -6.19 -3.69 25.64
C ARG A 261 -5.02 -4.07 24.74
N SER A 262 -5.20 -5.03 23.84
CA SER A 262 -4.10 -5.58 23.03
C SER A 262 -3.83 -4.81 21.74
N ARG A 263 -4.75 -3.93 21.33
CA ARG A 263 -4.72 -3.21 20.03
C ARG A 263 -4.70 -4.13 18.80
N GLU A 264 -4.82 -5.43 18.96
CA GLU A 264 -4.93 -6.39 17.86
C GLU A 264 -6.31 -6.34 17.22
N SER A 265 -6.39 -6.59 15.93
CA SER A 265 -7.66 -6.70 15.22
C SER A 265 -8.39 -7.95 15.65
N VAL A 266 -9.68 -7.85 15.96
CA VAL A 266 -10.50 -8.95 16.48
C VAL A 266 -11.68 -9.30 15.57
N GLY A 267 -12.02 -8.41 14.63
CA GLY A 267 -13.15 -8.62 13.76
C GLY A 267 -13.50 -7.38 12.95
N VAL A 268 -14.66 -7.45 12.32
CA VAL A 268 -15.23 -6.35 11.54
C VAL A 268 -16.63 -6.05 11.99
N GLN A 269 -17.05 -4.80 11.90
CA GLN A 269 -18.38 -4.33 12.16
C GLN A 269 -18.97 -3.76 10.88
N TYR A 270 -20.10 -4.32 10.48
CA TYR A 270 -20.91 -3.83 9.38
C TYR A 270 -22.04 -2.96 9.93
N ASN A 271 -22.30 -1.82 9.30
CA ASN A 271 -23.41 -0.93 9.59
C ASN A 271 -24.15 -0.59 8.31
N LYS A 272 -25.48 -0.82 8.31
CA LYS A 272 -26.38 -0.29 7.29
C LYS A 272 -26.88 1.07 7.74
N LEU A 273 -26.81 2.05 6.87
CA LEU A 273 -27.14 3.44 7.17
C LEU A 273 -28.42 3.82 6.42
N ASP A 274 -29.30 4.52 7.09
CA ASP A 274 -30.42 5.23 6.51
C ASP A 274 -30.48 6.64 7.07
N ASN A 275 -30.61 7.65 6.21
CA ASN A 275 -30.63 9.07 6.58
C ASN A 275 -29.51 9.46 7.58
N ASN A 276 -28.29 8.96 7.32
CA ASN A 276 -27.10 9.18 8.14
C ASN A 276 -27.14 8.56 9.56
N ILE A 277 -28.05 7.63 9.81
CA ILE A 277 -28.19 6.89 11.07
C ILE A 277 -27.95 5.42 10.82
N ALA A 278 -27.23 4.73 11.72
CA ALA A 278 -27.07 3.29 11.65
C ALA A 278 -28.38 2.60 12.06
N VAL A 279 -29.04 1.96 11.08
CA VAL A 279 -30.33 1.25 11.29
C VAL A 279 -30.13 -0.25 11.54
N SER A 280 -28.99 -0.79 11.15
CA SER A 280 -28.61 -2.18 11.42
C SER A 280 -27.12 -2.26 11.67
N GLN A 281 -26.73 -3.09 12.63
CA GLN A 281 -25.32 -3.29 13.01
C GLN A 281 -25.07 -4.77 13.22
N LYS A 282 -24.02 -5.30 12.58
CA LYS A 282 -23.55 -6.67 12.75
C LYS A 282 -22.06 -6.70 13.04
N VAL A 283 -21.66 -7.53 13.98
CA VAL A 283 -20.26 -7.73 14.37
C VAL A 283 -19.85 -9.16 14.02
N HIS A 284 -18.81 -9.29 13.23
CA HIS A 284 -18.21 -10.56 12.83
C HIS A 284 -16.82 -10.67 13.44
N LEU A 285 -16.69 -11.53 14.44
CA LEU A 285 -15.38 -11.79 15.07
C LEU A 285 -14.58 -12.77 14.23
N PHE A 286 -13.29 -12.52 14.07
CA PHE A 286 -12.38 -13.37 13.29
C PHE A 286 -12.30 -14.80 13.82
N GLU A 287 -12.49 -15.00 15.13
CA GLU A 287 -12.52 -16.33 15.74
C GLU A 287 -13.70 -17.21 15.27
N ASN A 288 -14.71 -16.61 14.67
CA ASN A 288 -15.90 -17.32 14.15
C ASN A 288 -15.80 -17.55 12.63
N LEU A 289 -14.75 -17.07 11.97
CA LEU A 289 -14.54 -17.24 10.53
C LEU A 289 -13.63 -18.44 10.27
N ASN A 290 -14.19 -19.51 9.69
CA ASN A 290 -13.48 -20.77 9.49
C ASN A 290 -12.18 -20.61 8.67
N SER A 291 -12.20 -19.78 7.62
CA SER A 291 -11.00 -19.51 6.82
C SER A 291 -9.86 -18.94 7.63
N ILE A 292 -10.14 -18.07 8.60
CA ILE A 292 -9.14 -17.44 9.47
C ILE A 292 -8.65 -18.41 10.54
N THR A 293 -9.57 -19.15 11.17
CA THR A 293 -9.20 -20.12 12.21
C THR A 293 -8.39 -21.28 11.65
N THR A 294 -8.69 -21.72 10.42
CA THR A 294 -7.90 -22.73 9.70
C THR A 294 -6.50 -22.19 9.38
N LEU A 295 -6.42 -20.97 8.84
CA LEU A 295 -5.15 -20.34 8.45
C LEU A 295 -4.20 -20.14 9.64
N THR A 296 -4.75 -19.80 10.81
CA THR A 296 -3.97 -19.59 12.04
C THR A 296 -3.76 -20.86 12.87
N ASN A 297 -4.22 -22.02 12.39
CA ASN A 297 -4.23 -23.28 13.13
C ASN A 297 -4.87 -23.17 14.53
N TYR A 298 -5.84 -22.25 14.68
CA TYR A 298 -6.48 -22.01 15.96
C TYR A 298 -7.46 -23.12 16.30
N LYS A 299 -7.18 -23.80 17.42
CA LYS A 299 -8.14 -24.76 18.02
C LYS A 299 -8.82 -24.10 19.21
N LYS A 300 -10.13 -23.88 19.11
CA LYS A 300 -10.94 -23.32 20.20
C LYS A 300 -10.96 -24.30 21.39
N THR A 301 -10.32 -23.92 22.49
CA THR A 301 -10.40 -24.65 23.76
C THR A 301 -11.05 -23.76 24.82
N LYS A 302 -11.57 -24.34 25.91
CA LYS A 302 -12.20 -23.56 27.02
C LYS A 302 -11.27 -22.49 27.62
N ARG A 303 -9.96 -22.57 27.42
CA ARG A 303 -8.93 -21.65 27.97
C ARG A 303 -8.20 -20.83 26.93
N SER A 304 -8.24 -21.20 25.65
CA SER A 304 -7.55 -20.47 24.59
C SER A 304 -8.38 -19.28 24.14
N LYS A 305 -7.78 -18.10 24.18
CA LYS A 305 -8.35 -16.90 23.52
C LYS A 305 -7.77 -16.81 22.12
N PHE A 306 -8.63 -16.63 21.14
CA PHE A 306 -8.16 -16.36 19.78
C PHE A 306 -7.37 -15.05 19.75
N ARG A 307 -6.19 -15.11 19.18
CA ARG A 307 -5.35 -13.94 18.91
C ARG A 307 -4.71 -14.10 17.55
N ILE A 308 -4.99 -13.18 16.66
CA ILE A 308 -4.33 -13.15 15.36
C ILE A 308 -2.95 -12.46 15.46
N GLY A 309 -2.75 -11.64 16.50
CA GLY A 309 -1.49 -10.93 16.73
C GLY A 309 -1.19 -9.79 15.76
N GLU A 310 -2.18 -9.40 14.94
CA GLU A 310 -2.00 -8.50 13.81
C GLU A 310 -2.95 -7.30 13.87
N LEU A 311 -2.52 -6.19 13.24
CA LEU A 311 -3.37 -5.05 12.93
C LEU A 311 -3.73 -5.09 11.45
N PHE A 312 -5.02 -5.13 11.15
CA PHE A 312 -5.51 -5.02 9.79
C PHE A 312 -5.85 -3.58 9.42
N TYR A 313 -5.66 -3.27 8.16
CA TYR A 313 -6.01 -1.99 7.54
C TYR A 313 -6.87 -2.26 6.31
N ILE A 314 -7.77 -1.31 6.04
CA ILE A 314 -8.71 -1.43 4.92
C ILE A 314 -7.99 -1.03 3.64
N ASP A 315 -7.92 -1.94 2.70
CA ASP A 315 -7.49 -1.65 1.35
C ASP A 315 -8.65 -1.06 0.54
N SER A 316 -9.70 -1.83 0.31
CA SER A 316 -10.83 -1.40 -0.50
C SER A 316 -12.18 -1.78 0.09
N LEU A 317 -13.20 -1.05 -0.34
CA LEU A 317 -14.60 -1.32 -0.08
C LEU A 317 -15.37 -0.95 -1.35
N SER A 318 -16.01 -1.92 -1.98
CA SER A 318 -16.71 -1.74 -3.26
C SER A 318 -17.94 -2.63 -3.34
N ILE A 319 -18.84 -2.29 -4.28
CA ILE A 319 -19.94 -3.18 -4.67
C ILE A 319 -19.52 -3.91 -5.95
N TYR A 320 -19.64 -5.22 -5.93
CA TYR A 320 -19.39 -6.08 -7.06
C TYR A 320 -20.33 -7.28 -7.04
N ASP A 321 -21.00 -7.58 -8.15
CA ASP A 321 -21.93 -8.71 -8.30
C ASP A 321 -22.96 -8.80 -7.15
N ASN A 322 -23.64 -7.67 -6.88
CA ASN A 322 -24.64 -7.55 -5.79
C ASN A 322 -24.13 -7.91 -4.39
N LYS A 323 -22.83 -7.84 -4.16
CA LYS A 323 -22.18 -8.04 -2.87
C LYS A 323 -21.31 -6.86 -2.53
N ILE A 324 -21.10 -6.66 -1.26
CA ILE A 324 -20.13 -5.68 -0.75
C ILE A 324 -18.82 -6.42 -0.51
N LEU A 325 -17.80 -6.08 -1.30
CA LEU A 325 -16.46 -6.63 -1.17
C LEU A 325 -15.62 -5.71 -0.29
N PHE A 326 -15.00 -6.30 0.71
CA PHE A 326 -14.17 -5.63 1.67
C PHE A 326 -12.83 -6.34 1.77
N THR A 327 -11.76 -5.66 1.36
CA THR A 327 -10.39 -6.19 1.41
C THR A 327 -9.61 -5.54 2.54
N ILE A 328 -8.88 -6.37 3.27
CA ILE A 328 -8.05 -5.95 4.39
C ILE A 328 -6.70 -6.66 4.34
N GLU A 329 -5.68 -5.96 4.78
CA GLU A 329 -4.30 -6.45 4.84
C GLU A 329 -3.71 -6.21 6.23
N SER A 330 -3.00 -7.19 6.78
CA SER A 330 -2.30 -7.03 8.04
C SER A 330 -0.99 -6.29 7.84
N LEU A 331 -0.68 -5.39 8.75
CA LEU A 331 0.53 -4.61 8.74
C LEU A 331 1.07 -4.51 10.16
N LYS A 332 2.21 -5.13 10.39
CA LYS A 332 2.90 -5.09 11.67
C LYS A 332 4.24 -4.38 11.51
N SER A 333 4.51 -3.42 12.39
CA SER A 333 5.83 -2.82 12.48
C SER A 333 6.81 -3.85 13.03
N ASP A 334 7.93 -4.05 12.34
CA ASP A 334 9.03 -4.90 12.83
C ASP A 334 9.93 -4.03 13.72
N ASP A 335 9.53 -3.95 14.98
CA ASP A 335 10.24 -3.22 16.00
C ASP A 335 11.21 -4.18 16.70
N ASN A 336 12.48 -4.04 16.44
CA ASN A 336 13.54 -4.77 17.14
C ASN A 336 13.64 -4.36 18.62
N ASN A 337 12.53 -4.34 19.34
CA ASN A 337 12.38 -4.18 20.80
C ASN A 337 13.13 -3.00 21.46
N ASP A 338 13.41 -1.92 20.74
CA ASP A 338 14.18 -0.78 21.28
C ASP A 338 13.31 0.33 21.88
N GLY A 339 11.99 0.13 21.95
CA GLY A 339 11.04 1.05 22.58
C GLY A 339 10.79 2.35 21.79
N PHE A 340 11.45 2.56 20.66
CA PHE A 340 11.19 3.71 19.79
C PHE A 340 10.20 3.34 18.71
N SER A 341 9.06 4.04 18.67
CA SER A 341 8.09 3.90 17.57
C SER A 341 8.69 4.53 16.30
N ASN A 342 8.99 3.91 15.47
CA ASN A 342 9.55 3.42 14.25
C ASN A 342 9.42 4.23 12.98
N TYR A 343 8.84 5.41 13.05
CA TYR A 343 8.67 6.34 11.94
C TYR A 343 9.75 7.43 11.87
N GLN A 344 10.66 7.45 12.82
CA GLN A 344 11.64 8.51 12.86
C GLN A 344 12.83 8.11 12.00
N TYR A 345 12.87 8.64 10.78
CA TYR A 345 14.12 8.84 10.11
C TYR A 345 15.03 9.63 11.03
N ILE A 346 16.05 9.00 11.54
CA ILE A 346 17.09 9.68 12.29
C ILE A 346 17.90 10.47 11.24
N PRO A 347 17.93 11.80 11.30
CA PRO A 347 18.80 12.56 10.43
C PRO A 347 20.25 12.17 10.76
N PHE A 348 20.90 11.54 9.83
CA PHE A 348 22.31 11.20 9.94
C PHE A 348 23.12 12.22 9.15
N TYR A 349 24.02 12.92 9.84
CA TYR A 349 24.95 13.81 9.16
C TYR A 349 26.01 12.97 8.45
N ASN A 350 26.00 12.98 7.15
CA ASN A 350 27.02 12.34 6.35
C ASN A 350 28.20 13.30 6.20
N THR A 351 29.29 12.99 6.91
CA THR A 351 30.51 13.80 6.88
C THR A 351 31.17 13.83 5.51
N TYR A 352 30.93 12.84 4.65
CA TYR A 352 31.47 12.79 3.28
C TYR A 352 30.77 13.75 2.31
N SER A 353 29.43 13.86 2.43
CA SER A 353 28.63 14.71 1.55
C SER A 353 28.35 16.08 2.15
N GLY A 354 28.65 16.31 3.42
CA GLY A 354 28.28 17.53 4.13
C GLY A 354 26.77 17.73 4.27
N THR A 355 25.98 16.67 4.11
CA THR A 355 24.51 16.70 4.09
C THR A 355 23.91 15.77 5.13
N TYR A 356 22.68 16.03 5.54
CA TYR A 356 21.92 15.12 6.37
C TYR A 356 21.25 14.06 5.49
N ASP A 357 21.81 12.85 5.51
CA ASP A 357 21.15 11.68 4.95
C ASP A 357 20.09 11.18 5.90
N ARG A 358 18.90 10.88 5.37
CA ARG A 358 17.90 10.13 6.09
C ARG A 358 18.25 8.64 6.01
N LYS A 359 18.93 8.15 7.00
CA LYS A 359 18.97 6.71 7.21
C LYS A 359 17.68 6.32 7.94
N ILE A 360 17.02 5.30 7.41
CA ILE A 360 16.02 4.53 8.15
C ILE A 360 16.69 4.15 9.46
N ASN A 361 15.97 4.29 10.58
CA ASN A 361 16.46 3.80 11.86
C ASN A 361 17.02 2.40 11.64
N PRO A 362 18.31 2.13 11.87
CA PRO A 362 18.91 0.82 11.59
C PRO A 362 18.28 -0.32 12.41
N ARG A 363 17.50 0.02 13.42
CA ARG A 363 16.72 -0.91 14.23
C ARG A 363 15.28 -1.09 13.72
N PHE A 364 14.83 -0.29 12.75
CA PHE A 364 13.54 -0.47 12.12
C PHE A 364 13.66 -1.48 10.99
N GLY A 365 13.13 -2.66 11.18
CA GLY A 365 13.12 -3.73 10.19
C GLY A 365 12.11 -3.52 9.06
N GLY A 366 11.23 -2.54 9.15
CA GLY A 366 10.18 -2.30 8.18
C GLY A 366 8.78 -2.68 8.68
N TYR A 367 7.88 -2.92 7.75
CA TYR A 367 6.52 -3.40 7.97
C TYR A 367 6.40 -4.81 7.43
N LEU A 368 5.92 -5.73 8.27
CA LEU A 368 5.60 -7.10 7.90
C LEU A 368 4.14 -7.20 7.50
N HIS A 369 3.90 -7.79 6.33
CA HIS A 369 2.58 -8.10 5.80
C HIS A 369 2.40 -9.62 5.94
N ASN A 370 1.60 -10.05 6.89
CA ASN A 370 1.48 -11.47 7.22
C ASN A 370 0.21 -12.11 6.67
N TYR A 371 -0.85 -11.32 6.50
CA TYR A 371 -2.15 -11.84 6.05
C TYR A 371 -2.90 -10.83 5.20
N PHE A 372 -3.69 -11.33 4.28
CA PHE A 372 -4.76 -10.55 3.67
C PHE A 372 -6.07 -11.33 3.67
N MET A 373 -7.18 -10.60 3.54
CA MET A 373 -8.51 -11.17 3.53
C MET A 373 -9.42 -10.43 2.55
N ILE A 374 -10.30 -11.21 1.90
CA ILE A 374 -11.41 -10.70 1.11
C ILE A 374 -12.68 -11.17 1.80
N LEU A 375 -13.49 -10.25 2.32
CA LEU A 375 -14.76 -10.51 2.96
C LEU A 375 -15.88 -10.06 2.01
N SER A 376 -16.79 -10.96 1.68
CA SER A 376 -17.96 -10.66 0.86
C SER A 376 -19.19 -10.63 1.74
N PHE A 377 -19.89 -9.49 1.76
CA PHE A 377 -21.13 -9.30 2.51
C PHE A 377 -22.32 -9.22 1.56
N ASP A 378 -23.47 -9.70 2.00
CA ASP A 378 -24.75 -9.29 1.42
C ASP A 378 -25.14 -7.87 1.90
N TYR A 379 -26.24 -7.34 1.36
CA TYR A 379 -26.71 -6.00 1.73
C TYR A 379 -27.34 -5.91 3.13
N ASP A 380 -27.53 -7.03 3.79
CA ASP A 380 -27.97 -7.09 5.18
C ASP A 380 -26.82 -7.31 6.16
N GLY A 381 -25.59 -7.43 5.62
CA GLY A 381 -24.37 -7.49 6.38
C GLY A 381 -23.99 -8.88 6.87
N GLU A 382 -24.57 -9.95 6.30
CA GLU A 382 -24.07 -11.29 6.54
C GLU A 382 -22.85 -11.58 5.67
N ILE A 383 -21.87 -12.26 6.22
CA ILE A 383 -20.71 -12.70 5.47
C ILE A 383 -21.10 -13.90 4.61
N VAL A 384 -21.14 -13.68 3.30
CA VAL A 384 -21.45 -14.73 2.32
C VAL A 384 -20.22 -15.58 2.03
N ARG A 385 -19.04 -14.95 1.97
CA ARG A 385 -17.77 -15.63 1.71
C ARG A 385 -16.59 -14.91 2.32
N THR A 386 -15.57 -15.70 2.68
CA THR A 386 -14.30 -15.19 3.19
C THR A 386 -13.16 -15.93 2.53
N HIS A 387 -12.24 -15.18 1.92
CA HIS A 387 -10.94 -15.68 1.52
C HIS A 387 -9.89 -15.06 2.45
N ALA A 388 -9.04 -15.89 3.02
CA ALA A 388 -7.96 -15.45 3.88
C ALA A 388 -6.69 -16.19 3.49
N LYS A 389 -5.60 -15.44 3.37
CA LYS A 389 -4.30 -15.99 2.99
C LYS A 389 -3.19 -15.47 3.87
N LYS A 390 -2.24 -16.33 4.16
CA LYS A 390 -0.96 -15.95 4.76
C LYS A 390 -0.01 -15.50 3.66
N ILE A 391 0.66 -14.38 3.86
CA ILE A 391 1.70 -13.85 2.98
C ILE A 391 3.05 -14.32 3.53
N ASP A 392 3.91 -14.83 2.68
CA ASP A 392 5.21 -15.33 3.13
C ASP A 392 6.25 -14.21 3.16
N GLN A 393 6.63 -13.80 4.37
CA GLN A 393 7.74 -12.88 4.64
C GLN A 393 7.81 -11.61 3.78
N LEU A 394 6.66 -11.04 3.40
CA LEU A 394 6.64 -9.77 2.70
C LEU A 394 6.97 -8.64 3.68
N GLN A 395 8.04 -7.91 3.39
CA GLN A 395 8.52 -6.81 4.21
C GLN A 395 8.68 -5.56 3.35
N THR A 396 8.11 -4.45 3.81
CA THR A 396 8.19 -3.16 3.11
C THR A 396 8.71 -2.08 4.06
N PHE A 397 9.29 -1.01 3.52
CA PHE A 397 9.74 0.12 4.33
C PHE A 397 8.74 1.28 4.35
N GLU A 398 7.69 1.19 3.56
CA GLU A 398 6.59 2.14 3.55
C GLU A 398 5.34 1.52 4.17
N LYS A 399 4.62 2.31 4.96
CA LYS A 399 3.32 1.92 5.49
C LYS A 399 2.27 2.10 4.41
N LYS A 400 2.12 1.11 3.55
CA LYS A 400 1.09 1.07 2.52
C LYS A 400 0.53 -0.33 2.40
N ILE A 401 -0.66 -0.44 1.86
CA ILE A 401 -1.24 -1.69 1.39
C ILE A 401 -0.51 -2.08 0.11
N TYR A 402 -0.23 -3.36 -0.03
CA TYR A 402 0.72 -3.86 -1.00
C TYR A 402 0.14 -4.84 -2.01
N ILE A 403 -1.02 -5.41 -1.70
CA ILE A 403 -1.65 -6.41 -2.54
C ILE A 403 -2.61 -5.74 -3.50
N GLU A 404 -2.48 -6.08 -4.78
CA GLU A 404 -3.40 -5.63 -5.83
C GLU A 404 -4.48 -6.68 -6.06
N TYR A 405 -5.72 -6.22 -6.31
CA TYR A 405 -6.87 -7.08 -6.51
C TYR A 405 -7.55 -6.82 -7.83
N ILE A 406 -8.02 -7.90 -8.47
CA ILE A 406 -8.95 -7.84 -9.60
C ILE A 406 -10.19 -8.66 -9.22
N PHE A 407 -11.34 -8.02 -9.23
CA PHE A 407 -12.60 -8.69 -8.95
C PHE A 407 -13.26 -9.17 -10.23
N GLY A 408 -13.67 -10.44 -10.26
CA GLY A 408 -14.36 -11.08 -11.37
C GLY A 408 -15.55 -11.90 -10.89
N ASN A 409 -16.47 -12.25 -11.80
CA ASN A 409 -17.72 -12.94 -11.46
C ASN A 409 -17.48 -14.37 -10.97
N ASP A 410 -16.57 -15.09 -11.59
CA ASP A 410 -16.28 -16.48 -11.24
C ASP A 410 -15.18 -16.61 -10.18
N TYR A 411 -14.25 -15.67 -10.16
CA TYR A 411 -13.14 -15.63 -9.22
C TYR A 411 -12.59 -14.22 -9.05
N HIS A 412 -11.88 -14.01 -7.97
CA HIS A 412 -11.07 -12.82 -7.72
C HIS A 412 -9.59 -13.19 -7.83
N LEU A 413 -8.78 -12.26 -8.28
CA LEU A 413 -7.32 -12.39 -8.29
C LEU A 413 -6.73 -11.47 -7.24
N SER A 414 -5.72 -11.95 -6.53
CA SER A 414 -4.82 -11.11 -5.75
C SER A 414 -3.39 -11.29 -6.23
N SER A 415 -2.62 -10.22 -6.32
CA SER A 415 -1.23 -10.25 -6.78
C SER A 415 -0.34 -9.38 -5.92
N TYR A 416 0.87 -9.87 -5.65
CA TYR A 416 1.93 -9.10 -5.02
C TYR A 416 3.30 -9.61 -5.48
N VAL A 417 4.33 -8.81 -5.23
CA VAL A 417 5.73 -9.14 -5.56
C VAL A 417 6.53 -9.25 -4.27
N ASN A 418 7.39 -10.23 -4.17
CA ASN A 418 8.30 -10.37 -3.04
C ASN A 418 9.60 -11.06 -3.48
N LYS A 419 10.74 -10.42 -3.22
CA LYS A 419 12.08 -10.96 -3.49
C LYS A 419 12.28 -11.45 -4.93
N GLY A 420 11.77 -10.70 -5.90
CA GLY A 420 11.90 -11.03 -7.32
C GLY A 420 10.95 -12.11 -7.82
N LYS A 421 9.92 -12.43 -7.03
CA LYS A 421 8.87 -13.37 -7.42
C LYS A 421 7.51 -12.69 -7.45
N ILE A 422 6.70 -13.07 -8.42
CA ILE A 422 5.31 -12.67 -8.58
C ILE A 422 4.45 -13.75 -7.96
N PHE A 423 3.60 -13.39 -7.02
CA PHE A 423 2.62 -14.27 -6.39
C PHE A 423 1.23 -13.89 -6.89
N ILE A 424 0.49 -14.84 -7.42
CA ILE A 424 -0.89 -14.67 -7.87
C ILE A 424 -1.75 -15.72 -7.20
N SER A 425 -2.87 -15.30 -6.62
CA SER A 425 -3.87 -16.22 -6.08
C SER A 425 -5.20 -16.01 -6.75
N LYS A 426 -5.81 -17.11 -7.19
CA LYS A 426 -7.13 -17.17 -7.83
C LYS A 426 -8.13 -17.69 -6.79
N HIS A 427 -9.01 -16.81 -6.34
CA HIS A 427 -10.01 -17.04 -5.31
C HIS A 427 -11.36 -17.27 -5.96
N PHE A 428 -11.82 -18.51 -5.99
CA PHE A 428 -13.06 -18.85 -6.68
C PHE A 428 -14.30 -18.42 -5.89
N ASN A 429 -15.30 -17.88 -6.58
CA ASN A 429 -16.57 -17.47 -5.98
C ASN A 429 -17.51 -18.64 -5.69
N LYS A 430 -17.29 -19.83 -6.27
CA LYS A 430 -18.04 -21.05 -6.01
C LYS A 430 -17.55 -21.74 -4.74
N ILE A 431 -18.46 -22.11 -3.83
CA ILE A 431 -18.14 -22.67 -2.50
C ILE A 431 -17.32 -23.97 -2.59
N ALA A 432 -17.55 -24.79 -3.61
CA ALA A 432 -16.87 -26.07 -3.78
C ALA A 432 -15.50 -25.98 -4.47
N ALA A 433 -15.09 -24.80 -4.96
CA ALA A 433 -13.82 -24.65 -5.64
C ALA A 433 -12.73 -24.20 -4.66
N GLU A 434 -11.61 -24.89 -4.70
CA GLU A 434 -10.42 -24.53 -3.93
C GLU A 434 -9.65 -23.39 -4.62
N ASP A 435 -9.12 -22.48 -3.82
CA ASP A 435 -8.26 -21.39 -4.33
C ASP A 435 -6.98 -21.97 -4.93
N LYS A 436 -6.50 -21.36 -6.01
CA LYS A 436 -5.25 -21.75 -6.68
C LYS A 436 -4.18 -20.70 -6.48
N GLU A 437 -2.95 -21.15 -6.33
CA GLU A 437 -1.81 -20.29 -6.12
C GLU A 437 -0.75 -20.53 -7.19
N TYR A 438 -0.18 -19.44 -7.68
CA TYR A 438 0.86 -19.45 -8.71
C TYR A 438 2.02 -18.56 -8.27
N THR A 439 3.23 -19.02 -8.55
CA THR A 439 4.45 -18.27 -8.26
C THR A 439 5.35 -18.28 -9.48
N TYR A 440 5.80 -17.12 -9.92
CA TYR A 440 6.65 -16.96 -11.08
C TYR A 440 7.86 -16.10 -10.71
N ASP A 441 9.01 -16.41 -11.28
CA ASP A 441 10.17 -15.52 -11.20
C ASP A 441 9.95 -14.31 -12.12
N ILE A 442 10.44 -13.12 -11.70
CA ILE A 442 10.45 -11.95 -12.56
C ILE A 442 11.50 -12.14 -13.64
N GLU A 443 11.06 -12.20 -14.89
CA GLU A 443 11.93 -12.41 -16.04
C GLU A 443 12.86 -11.21 -16.28
N THR A 444 14.08 -11.51 -16.72
CA THR A 444 15.06 -10.56 -17.23
C THR A 444 15.14 -10.64 -18.76
N PHE A 445 16.00 -9.86 -19.41
CA PHE A 445 16.27 -10.06 -20.83
C PHE A 445 16.98 -11.40 -21.08
N ASP A 446 16.77 -12.00 -22.25
CA ASP A 446 17.30 -13.34 -22.63
C ASP A 446 18.82 -13.49 -22.44
N ASN A 447 19.54 -12.39 -22.53
CA ASN A 447 21.00 -12.34 -22.37
C ASN A 447 21.47 -12.00 -20.96
N GLU A 448 20.58 -12.03 -19.99
CA GLU A 448 20.83 -11.62 -18.60
C GLU A 448 20.30 -12.65 -17.61
N THR A 449 20.93 -12.70 -16.44
CA THR A 449 20.48 -13.50 -15.30
C THR A 449 20.41 -12.63 -14.05
N THR A 450 19.35 -12.79 -13.27
CA THR A 450 19.20 -12.13 -11.99
C THR A 450 20.16 -12.72 -10.96
N ILE A 451 21.02 -11.89 -10.38
CA ILE A 451 21.86 -12.26 -9.23
C ILE A 451 21.05 -12.08 -7.94
N LYS A 452 20.36 -10.94 -7.82
CA LYS A 452 19.60 -10.57 -6.62
C LYS A 452 18.56 -9.50 -6.97
N THR A 453 17.38 -9.63 -6.39
CA THR A 453 16.37 -8.55 -6.35
C THR A 453 16.41 -7.89 -4.98
N GLU A 454 16.40 -6.56 -4.95
CA GLU A 454 16.34 -5.78 -3.72
C GLU A 454 14.88 -5.68 -3.28
N THR A 455 14.65 -5.82 -1.98
CA THR A 455 13.28 -5.79 -1.41
C THR A 455 12.69 -4.38 -1.32
N ASN A 456 13.46 -3.35 -1.66
CA ASN A 456 13.00 -1.96 -1.65
C ASN A 456 13.79 -1.10 -2.67
N PRO A 457 13.13 -0.39 -3.60
CA PRO A 457 11.69 -0.44 -3.86
C PRO A 457 11.33 -1.68 -4.72
N GLU A 458 10.28 -2.36 -4.34
CA GLU A 458 9.69 -3.44 -5.12
C GLU A 458 8.16 -3.30 -5.00
N GLY A 459 7.41 -3.54 -6.06
CA GLY A 459 5.97 -3.41 -6.00
C GLY A 459 5.25 -3.78 -7.28
N THR A 460 3.93 -3.72 -7.22
CA THR A 460 3.05 -3.97 -8.34
C THR A 460 1.97 -2.89 -8.41
N TYR A 461 1.44 -2.66 -9.61
CA TYR A 461 0.29 -1.81 -9.86
C TYR A 461 -0.64 -2.49 -10.88
N HIS A 462 -1.93 -2.49 -10.59
CA HIS A 462 -2.94 -2.93 -11.53
C HIS A 462 -3.27 -1.82 -12.55
N LEU A 463 -3.16 -2.15 -13.84
CA LEU A 463 -3.44 -1.22 -14.94
C LEU A 463 -4.85 -1.34 -15.52
N GLY A 464 -5.64 -2.29 -15.04
CA GLY A 464 -6.93 -2.69 -15.62
C GLY A 464 -6.82 -3.92 -16.53
N ASN A 465 -7.96 -4.52 -16.90
CA ASN A 465 -8.08 -5.64 -17.86
C ASN A 465 -7.06 -6.78 -17.65
N LYS A 466 -6.90 -7.25 -16.43
CA LYS A 466 -5.95 -8.33 -16.08
C LYS A 466 -4.46 -8.00 -16.37
N VAL A 467 -4.12 -6.73 -16.47
CA VAL A 467 -2.75 -6.27 -16.71
C VAL A 467 -2.19 -5.63 -15.45
N PHE A 468 -0.99 -6.06 -15.08
CA PHE A 468 -0.20 -5.49 -13.99
C PHE A 468 1.13 -4.97 -14.52
N ILE A 469 1.76 -4.08 -13.78
CA ILE A 469 3.18 -3.84 -13.86
C ILE A 469 3.83 -4.23 -12.53
N THR A 470 5.00 -4.83 -12.61
CA THR A 470 5.88 -5.00 -11.46
C THR A 470 7.12 -4.15 -11.65
N TYR A 471 7.67 -3.66 -10.57
CA TYR A 471 8.87 -2.84 -10.59
C TYR A 471 9.75 -3.13 -9.39
N GLY A 472 11.02 -2.82 -9.53
CA GLY A 472 11.98 -3.01 -8.44
C GLY A 472 13.41 -2.73 -8.88
N ILE A 473 14.35 -3.13 -8.03
CA ILE A 473 15.78 -3.04 -8.31
C ILE A 473 16.37 -4.44 -8.36
N GLN A 474 17.09 -4.72 -9.44
CA GLN A 474 17.80 -5.98 -9.62
C GLN A 474 19.29 -5.74 -9.91
N ASN A 475 20.12 -6.62 -9.35
CA ASN A 475 21.47 -6.82 -9.80
C ASN A 475 21.45 -7.93 -10.83
N VAL A 476 21.80 -7.63 -12.07
CA VAL A 476 21.79 -8.58 -13.18
C VAL A 476 23.19 -8.78 -13.73
N LYS A 477 23.43 -9.97 -14.28
CA LYS A 477 24.68 -10.36 -14.89
C LYS A 477 24.41 -10.69 -16.35
N LYS A 478 25.15 -10.05 -17.26
CA LYS A 478 25.12 -10.36 -18.70
C LYS A 478 25.91 -11.62 -19.03
N ILE A 479 25.69 -12.18 -20.20
CA ILE A 479 26.44 -13.36 -20.70
C ILE A 479 27.94 -13.13 -20.68
N ASN A 480 28.41 -11.93 -20.99
CA ASN A 480 29.84 -11.54 -20.95
C ASN A 480 30.40 -11.34 -19.53
N ASN A 481 29.66 -11.73 -18.50
CA ASN A 481 29.97 -11.55 -17.07
C ASN A 481 29.91 -10.12 -16.52
N ASP A 482 29.57 -9.11 -17.31
CA ASP A 482 29.35 -7.75 -16.81
C ASP A 482 28.16 -7.73 -15.87
N ARG A 483 28.33 -7.01 -14.76
CA ARG A 483 27.28 -6.82 -13.75
C ARG A 483 26.74 -5.40 -13.80
N LYS A 484 25.44 -5.26 -13.80
CA LYS A 484 24.78 -3.95 -13.67
C LYS A 484 23.70 -4.01 -12.61
N ARG A 485 23.41 -2.86 -12.05
CA ARG A 485 22.26 -2.65 -11.15
C ARG A 485 21.22 -1.84 -11.91
N VAL A 486 20.00 -2.33 -11.95
CA VAL A 486 18.95 -1.74 -12.77
C VAL A 486 17.67 -1.53 -11.95
N PHE A 487 17.01 -0.40 -12.21
CA PHE A 487 15.60 -0.25 -11.88
C PHE A 487 14.80 -0.80 -13.06
N PHE A 488 14.00 -1.81 -12.83
CA PHE A 488 13.19 -2.46 -13.87
C PHE A 488 11.71 -2.17 -13.72
N ILE A 489 10.99 -2.23 -14.82
CA ILE A 489 9.53 -2.27 -14.90
C ILE A 489 9.16 -3.38 -15.87
N ASN A 490 8.42 -4.39 -15.38
CA ASN A 490 7.88 -5.48 -16.20
C ASN A 490 6.37 -5.32 -16.33
N LYS A 491 5.86 -5.52 -17.53
CA LYS A 491 4.43 -5.67 -17.79
C LYS A 491 4.06 -7.15 -17.72
N ILE A 492 3.02 -7.45 -16.94
CA ILE A 492 2.49 -8.79 -16.73
C ILE A 492 1.06 -8.80 -17.23
N GLU A 493 0.74 -9.73 -18.08
CA GLU A 493 -0.60 -9.97 -18.59
C GLU A 493 -1.09 -11.34 -18.14
N ILE A 494 -2.27 -11.40 -17.53
CA ILE A 494 -2.90 -12.66 -17.13
C ILE A 494 -3.66 -13.19 -18.33
N ILE A 495 -3.21 -14.34 -18.84
CA ILE A 495 -3.73 -15.06 -20.02
C ILE A 495 -4.70 -16.16 -19.62
N ASP A 496 -5.69 -15.91 -18.84
CA ASP A 496 -6.66 -16.90 -18.33
C ASP A 496 -8.02 -16.77 -19.04
#